data_e276724367e4305369f2d2ea1b1435f1
#
_entry.id   e276724367e4305369f2d2ea1b1435f1
#
_cell.length_a   1.000
_cell.length_b   1.000
_cell.length_c   1.000
_cell.angle_alpha   90.00
_cell.angle_beta   90.00
_cell.angle_gamma   90.00
#
_symmetry.space_group_name_H-M   'P 1'
#
loop_
_entity.id
_entity.type
_entity.pdbx_description
1 polymer ?
#
loop_
_entity_poly.entity_id
_entity_poly.type
_entity_poly.pdbx_seq_one_letter_code
_entity_poly.pdbx_strand_id
1 'polypeptide(L)'
;MRSLMLPLVLALVLTAPLDAQSQAFGELYRKASPSVVVVRARGKEVTANGVNGFSEIGSGVLISRDGRVVTASHVVHGMEDITVEFLGPDPVQARVLGFQPDADLALLQFETVPRDAPVASLGDSNRVQIGDPIFVIGAPYGLTHSLSTGIISARWKPDTVTREFPLAEFFQTDATINTGNSGGPVFNQAGQVIGIVSHMITKSGGSEGLGFVVTEATVRRLLMERRLFYLGVEGTMLTESVARLLNVPQAGGYLVKSVVKGSLGERLGLQGGDRLASVDGRQLVLGGDIILTSQGVAVLTIDDLIQANRLIRDQPPGREVRMRVLRAGKVVDLTTTWSTADAALTQR
;
A
#
# COMPACT_ATOMS: atom_id res chain seq x y z
N MET A 1 63.63 41.59 -40.17
CA MET A 1 62.38 41.76 -39.48
C MET A 1 61.44 40.61 -39.86
N ARG A 2 61.33 39.60 -39.06
CA ARG A 2 60.38 38.44 -39.28
C ARG A 2 59.17 38.62 -38.33
N SER A 3 58.03 38.88 -38.96
CA SER A 3 56.76 39.04 -38.28
C SER A 3 56.22 37.68 -37.85
N LEU A 4 56.08 37.41 -36.56
CA LEU A 4 55.41 36.17 -35.97
C LEU A 4 53.92 36.46 -35.98
N MET A 5 53.17 35.80 -36.84
CA MET A 5 51.68 35.69 -36.67
C MET A 5 51.34 34.59 -35.73
N LEU A 6 50.75 34.94 -34.58
CA LEU A 6 50.19 34.02 -33.62
C LEU A 6 48.76 33.63 -34.07
N PRO A 7 48.40 32.35 -34.20
CA PRO A 7 47.02 31.98 -34.52
C PRO A 7 46.14 32.14 -33.28
N LEU A 8 45.07 32.91 -33.42
CA LEU A 8 43.99 33.07 -32.43
C LEU A 8 43.13 31.81 -32.48
N VAL A 9 43.31 30.90 -31.50
CA VAL A 9 42.43 29.76 -31.32
C VAL A 9 41.15 30.23 -30.60
N LEU A 10 40.08 30.37 -31.36
CA LEU A 10 38.76 30.67 -30.84
C LEU A 10 38.18 29.41 -30.21
N ALA A 11 38.25 29.30 -28.88
CA ALA A 11 37.60 28.23 -28.13
C ALA A 11 36.09 28.45 -28.15
N LEU A 12 35.39 27.69 -28.97
CA LEU A 12 33.91 27.63 -28.97
C LEU A 12 33.46 26.89 -27.68
N VAL A 13 33.12 27.64 -26.64
CA VAL A 13 32.47 27.09 -25.44
C VAL A 13 31.05 26.76 -25.85
N LEU A 14 30.75 25.48 -26.10
CA LEU A 14 29.41 24.96 -26.21
C LEU A 14 28.76 25.02 -24.82
N THR A 15 28.08 26.13 -24.52
CA THR A 15 27.15 26.20 -23.39
C THR A 15 25.95 25.37 -23.77
N ALA A 16 25.89 24.13 -23.27
CA ALA A 16 24.65 23.37 -23.30
C ALA A 16 23.59 24.20 -22.53
N PRO A 17 22.42 24.45 -23.10
CA PRO A 17 21.41 25.26 -22.43
C PRO A 17 20.94 24.56 -21.17
N LEU A 18 20.94 25.26 -20.02
CA LEU A 18 20.34 24.83 -18.76
C LEU A 18 18.82 24.47 -18.87
N ASP A 19 18.20 24.92 -19.96
CA ASP A 19 16.80 24.63 -20.29
C ASP A 19 16.53 23.16 -20.71
N ALA A 20 17.53 22.40 -21.13
CA ALA A 20 17.32 21.03 -21.61
C ALA A 20 16.85 20.06 -20.51
N GLN A 21 17.29 20.25 -19.27
CA GLN A 21 16.94 19.37 -18.16
C GLN A 21 15.54 19.66 -17.62
N SER A 22 15.12 20.92 -17.56
CA SER A 22 13.78 21.31 -17.15
C SER A 22 12.71 20.90 -18.17
N GLN A 23 13.01 20.98 -19.46
CA GLN A 23 12.15 20.50 -20.54
C GLN A 23 11.97 18.96 -20.47
N ALA A 24 13.03 18.22 -20.14
CA ALA A 24 12.98 16.77 -20.03
C ALA A 24 12.01 16.30 -18.92
N PHE A 25 12.03 16.90 -17.72
CA PHE A 25 11.08 16.55 -16.64
C PHE A 25 9.64 16.94 -16.98
N GLY A 26 9.41 18.04 -17.68
CA GLY A 26 8.08 18.43 -18.14
C GLY A 26 7.47 17.44 -19.14
N GLU A 27 8.28 16.86 -20.03
CA GLU A 27 7.84 15.82 -20.96
C GLU A 27 7.59 14.49 -20.26
N LEU A 28 8.48 14.09 -19.35
CA LEU A 28 8.32 12.89 -18.53
C LEU A 28 7.06 12.96 -17.66
N TYR A 29 6.82 14.12 -17.05
CA TYR A 29 5.60 14.38 -16.28
C TYR A 29 4.34 14.19 -17.12
N ARG A 30 4.25 14.83 -18.29
CA ARG A 30 3.10 14.73 -19.18
C ARG A 30 2.82 13.30 -19.63
N LYS A 31 3.87 12.49 -19.80
CA LYS A 31 3.77 11.08 -20.19
C LYS A 31 3.36 10.17 -19.02
N ALA A 32 3.90 10.42 -17.82
CA ALA A 32 3.74 9.54 -16.67
C ALA A 32 2.50 9.88 -15.81
N SER A 33 2.19 11.20 -15.67
CA SER A 33 1.12 11.65 -14.76
C SER A 33 -0.26 11.02 -15.01
N PRO A 34 -0.70 10.71 -16.26
CA PRO A 34 -1.99 10.06 -16.45
C PRO A 34 -2.08 8.63 -15.92
N SER A 35 -0.95 7.97 -15.61
CA SER A 35 -0.94 6.65 -14.94
C SER A 35 -1.00 6.74 -13.41
N VAL A 36 -0.85 7.94 -12.85
CA VAL A 36 -0.88 8.18 -11.41
C VAL A 36 -2.30 8.47 -10.97
N VAL A 37 -2.67 7.96 -9.81
CA VAL A 37 -4.00 8.19 -9.23
C VAL A 37 -3.87 8.78 -7.83
N VAL A 38 -4.88 9.53 -7.41
CA VAL A 38 -5.10 9.85 -6.01
C VAL A 38 -5.92 8.74 -5.40
N VAL A 39 -5.47 8.21 -4.26
CA VAL A 39 -6.20 7.23 -3.47
C VAL A 39 -6.86 7.97 -2.31
N ARG A 40 -8.19 7.93 -2.25
CA ARG A 40 -8.95 8.43 -1.11
C ARG A 40 -9.58 7.26 -0.39
N ALA A 41 -9.29 7.15 0.88
CA ALA A 41 -9.77 6.07 1.71
C ALA A 41 -10.54 6.65 2.92
N ARG A 42 -11.65 6.02 3.28
CA ARG A 42 -12.47 6.39 4.42
C ARG A 42 -12.65 5.19 5.32
N GLY A 43 -12.48 5.40 6.60
CA GLY A 43 -12.64 4.39 7.62
C GLY A 43 -13.42 4.92 8.81
N LYS A 44 -13.60 4.04 9.79
CA LYS A 44 -14.20 4.38 11.08
C LYS A 44 -13.23 4.02 12.19
N GLU A 45 -13.13 4.90 13.15
CA GLU A 45 -12.38 4.70 14.38
C GLU A 45 -13.34 4.69 15.56
N VAL A 46 -13.24 3.66 16.39
CA VAL A 46 -14.01 3.56 17.64
C VAL A 46 -13.23 4.28 18.72
N THR A 47 -13.81 5.37 19.24
CA THR A 47 -13.24 6.18 20.31
C THR A 47 -14.07 6.05 21.59
N ALA A 48 -13.59 6.62 22.69
CA ALA A 48 -14.36 6.69 23.95
C ALA A 48 -15.70 7.46 23.80
N ASN A 49 -15.79 8.35 22.80
CA ASN A 49 -16.96 9.17 22.54
C ASN A 49 -17.88 8.61 21.44
N GLY A 50 -17.62 7.40 20.97
CA GLY A 50 -18.37 6.72 19.91
C GLY A 50 -17.54 6.45 18.65
N VAL A 51 -18.23 6.15 17.56
CA VAL A 51 -17.62 5.85 16.27
C VAL A 51 -17.45 7.13 15.45
N ASN A 52 -16.22 7.50 15.12
CA ASN A 52 -15.89 8.65 14.30
C ASN A 52 -15.40 8.21 12.92
N GLY A 53 -15.81 8.91 11.87
CA GLY A 53 -15.25 8.74 10.54
C GLY A 53 -13.86 9.41 10.45
N PHE A 54 -12.94 8.79 9.76
CA PHE A 54 -11.68 9.41 9.37
C PHE A 54 -11.38 9.14 7.90
N SER A 55 -10.48 9.91 7.30
CA SER A 55 -10.11 9.77 5.91
C SER A 55 -8.61 9.92 5.72
N GLU A 56 -8.07 9.10 4.82
CA GLU A 56 -6.68 9.18 4.37
C GLU A 56 -6.64 9.54 2.89
N ILE A 57 -5.59 10.27 2.52
CA ILE A 57 -5.29 10.61 1.14
C ILE A 57 -3.88 10.14 0.85
N GLY A 58 -3.75 9.37 -0.21
CA GLY A 58 -2.48 8.92 -0.75
C GLY A 58 -2.47 8.97 -2.27
N SER A 59 -1.48 8.36 -2.82
CA SER A 59 -1.28 8.22 -4.26
C SER A 59 -1.21 6.75 -4.65
N GLY A 60 -1.29 6.47 -5.94
CA GLY A 60 -1.09 5.14 -6.48
C GLY A 60 -0.66 5.21 -7.94
N VAL A 61 -0.32 4.08 -8.50
CA VAL A 61 0.05 3.97 -9.91
C VAL A 61 -0.65 2.80 -10.59
N LEU A 62 -1.28 3.06 -11.74
CA LEU A 62 -1.90 2.06 -12.58
C LEU A 62 -0.83 1.22 -13.28
N ILE A 63 -0.81 -0.09 -12.99
CA ILE A 63 0.21 -1.02 -13.49
C ILE A 63 -0.33 -2.06 -14.47
N SER A 64 -1.65 -2.06 -14.73
CA SER A 64 -2.25 -3.01 -15.66
C SER A 64 -3.53 -2.45 -16.28
N ARG A 65 -3.85 -2.93 -17.49
CA ARG A 65 -5.06 -2.53 -18.24
C ARG A 65 -6.36 -3.05 -17.64
N ASP A 66 -6.28 -4.06 -16.80
CA ASP A 66 -7.41 -4.61 -16.05
C ASP A 66 -7.70 -3.85 -14.74
N GLY A 67 -7.04 -2.71 -14.50
CA GLY A 67 -7.34 -1.79 -13.40
C GLY A 67 -6.63 -2.09 -12.10
N ARG A 68 -5.40 -2.62 -12.14
CA ARG A 68 -4.58 -2.81 -10.94
C ARG A 68 -3.77 -1.55 -10.63
N VAL A 69 -3.88 -1.11 -9.39
CA VAL A 69 -3.15 0.05 -8.86
C VAL A 69 -2.30 -0.39 -7.67
N VAL A 70 -1.02 -0.06 -7.68
CA VAL A 70 -0.15 -0.20 -6.51
C VAL A 70 -0.21 1.07 -5.69
N THR A 71 -0.30 0.92 -4.37
CA THR A 71 -0.27 2.01 -3.37
C THR A 71 0.43 1.53 -2.10
N ALA A 72 0.59 2.41 -1.11
CA ALA A 72 1.08 2.05 0.22
C ALA A 72 -0.03 1.40 1.06
N SER A 73 0.34 0.41 1.88
CA SER A 73 -0.65 -0.32 2.68
C SER A 73 -1.28 0.55 3.75
N HIS A 74 -0.53 1.45 4.39
CA HIS A 74 -1.05 2.32 5.44
C HIS A 74 -2.15 3.28 4.95
N VAL A 75 -2.15 3.64 3.65
CA VAL A 75 -3.21 4.49 3.05
C VAL A 75 -4.57 3.78 3.04
N VAL A 76 -4.59 2.46 2.96
CA VAL A 76 -5.83 1.66 2.79
C VAL A 76 -6.07 0.69 3.96
N HIS A 77 -5.21 0.71 4.97
CA HIS A 77 -5.34 -0.17 6.13
C HIS A 77 -6.55 0.19 6.97
N GLY A 78 -7.44 -0.78 7.19
CA GLY A 78 -8.65 -0.58 7.99
C GLY A 78 -9.72 0.32 7.35
N MET A 79 -9.54 0.71 6.09
CA MET A 79 -10.49 1.56 5.38
C MET A 79 -11.67 0.77 4.84
N GLU A 80 -12.88 1.31 5.03
CA GLU A 80 -14.13 0.68 4.59
C GLU A 80 -14.47 1.04 3.14
N ASP A 81 -14.11 2.26 2.71
CA ASP A 81 -14.46 2.83 1.41
C ASP A 81 -13.20 3.40 0.75
N ILE A 82 -12.85 2.91 -0.44
CA ILE A 82 -11.65 3.29 -1.16
C ILE A 82 -12.03 3.71 -2.56
N THR A 83 -11.64 4.91 -2.95
CA THR A 83 -11.80 5.43 -4.31
C THR A 83 -10.44 5.81 -4.91
N VAL A 84 -10.31 5.64 -6.22
CA VAL A 84 -9.19 6.13 -7.01
C VAL A 84 -9.66 7.21 -7.96
N GLU A 85 -8.86 8.27 -8.09
CA GLU A 85 -9.16 9.44 -8.91
C GLU A 85 -8.01 9.66 -9.91
N PHE A 86 -8.32 9.59 -11.20
CA PHE A 86 -7.39 9.93 -12.28
C PHE A 86 -7.46 11.42 -12.60
N LEU A 87 -6.53 11.91 -13.43
CA LEU A 87 -6.65 13.26 -14.01
C LEU A 87 -7.92 13.35 -14.88
N GLY A 88 -8.92 14.08 -14.41
CA GLY A 88 -10.11 14.46 -15.16
C GLY A 88 -11.38 13.63 -14.96
N PRO A 89 -11.37 12.28 -14.96
CA PRO A 89 -12.58 11.50 -14.73
C PRO A 89 -13.02 11.48 -13.26
N ASP A 90 -14.30 11.19 -13.04
CA ASP A 90 -14.85 11.01 -11.69
C ASP A 90 -14.14 9.90 -10.91
N PRO A 91 -14.09 9.98 -9.56
CA PRO A 91 -13.55 8.94 -8.72
C PRO A 91 -14.23 7.58 -8.96
N VAL A 92 -13.44 6.51 -9.01
CA VAL A 92 -13.91 5.15 -9.22
C VAL A 92 -13.70 4.34 -7.94
N GLN A 93 -14.69 3.51 -7.58
CA GLN A 93 -14.58 2.58 -6.45
C GLN A 93 -13.49 1.56 -6.70
N ALA A 94 -12.69 1.32 -5.66
CA ALA A 94 -11.63 0.33 -5.68
C ALA A 94 -11.76 -0.64 -4.50
N ARG A 95 -11.31 -1.87 -4.70
CA ARG A 95 -11.20 -2.88 -3.64
C ARG A 95 -9.76 -3.32 -3.47
N VAL A 96 -9.40 -3.72 -2.28
CA VAL A 96 -8.06 -4.27 -2.00
C VAL A 96 -8.00 -5.71 -2.50
N LEU A 97 -7.03 -5.99 -3.36
CA LEU A 97 -6.74 -7.34 -3.86
C LEU A 97 -5.62 -8.01 -3.08
N GLY A 98 -4.62 -7.23 -2.68
CA GLY A 98 -3.46 -7.70 -1.94
C GLY A 98 -3.02 -6.68 -0.92
N PHE A 99 -2.58 -7.17 0.21
CA PHE A 99 -2.17 -6.35 1.34
C PHE A 99 -0.91 -6.95 1.97
N GLN A 100 0.15 -6.16 2.00
CA GLN A 100 1.47 -6.55 2.50
C GLN A 100 1.99 -5.48 3.46
N PRO A 101 1.44 -5.42 4.68
CA PRO A 101 1.81 -4.39 5.65
C PRO A 101 3.28 -4.45 6.03
N ASP A 102 3.88 -5.64 6.09
CA ASP A 102 5.32 -5.83 6.39
C ASP A 102 6.27 -5.26 5.33
N ALA A 103 5.74 -4.73 4.25
CA ALA A 103 6.49 -4.01 3.21
C ALA A 103 5.83 -2.68 2.83
N ASP A 104 4.81 -2.27 3.56
CA ASP A 104 3.99 -1.08 3.27
C ASP A 104 3.46 -1.03 1.84
N LEU A 105 2.93 -2.14 1.33
CA LEU A 105 2.40 -2.26 -0.02
C LEU A 105 0.96 -2.77 -0.02
N ALA A 106 0.14 -2.22 -0.92
CA ALA A 106 -1.17 -2.76 -1.26
C ALA A 106 -1.41 -2.74 -2.77
N LEU A 107 -2.20 -3.71 -3.24
CA LEU A 107 -2.69 -3.76 -4.61
C LEU A 107 -4.19 -3.55 -4.59
N LEU A 108 -4.64 -2.56 -5.33
CA LEU A 108 -6.06 -2.25 -5.53
C LEU A 108 -6.53 -2.73 -6.89
N GLN A 109 -7.83 -2.97 -6.99
CA GLN A 109 -8.54 -3.25 -8.24
C GLN A 109 -9.77 -2.37 -8.35
N PHE A 110 -9.98 -1.77 -9.49
CA PHE A 110 -11.22 -1.13 -9.85
C PHE A 110 -11.78 -1.70 -11.16
N GLU A 111 -13.10 -1.63 -11.35
CA GLU A 111 -13.77 -2.34 -12.46
C GLU A 111 -13.75 -1.55 -13.77
N THR A 112 -13.72 -0.23 -13.68
CA THR A 112 -13.84 0.63 -14.86
C THR A 112 -12.55 1.44 -15.06
N VAL A 113 -11.67 0.95 -15.92
CA VAL A 113 -10.46 1.69 -16.33
C VAL A 113 -10.84 2.73 -17.36
N PRO A 114 -10.45 4.01 -17.19
CA PRO A 114 -10.60 4.99 -18.26
C PRO A 114 -9.89 4.49 -19.54
N ARG A 115 -10.56 4.55 -20.68
CA ARG A 115 -10.08 3.97 -21.95
C ARG A 115 -8.68 4.41 -22.35
N ASP A 116 -8.34 5.66 -22.02
CA ASP A 116 -7.08 6.30 -22.41
C ASP A 116 -6.08 6.42 -21.25
N ALA A 117 -6.35 5.81 -20.10
CA ALA A 117 -5.41 5.82 -18.99
C ALA A 117 -4.17 4.96 -19.33
N PRO A 118 -2.98 5.56 -19.48
CA PRO A 118 -1.78 4.79 -19.76
C PRO A 118 -1.39 3.96 -18.53
N VAL A 119 -0.99 2.74 -18.80
CA VAL A 119 -0.38 1.86 -17.78
C VAL A 119 1.08 2.25 -17.62
N ALA A 120 1.53 2.46 -16.39
CA ALA A 120 2.93 2.73 -16.10
C ALA A 120 3.80 1.49 -16.38
N SER A 121 4.95 1.72 -16.99
CA SER A 121 5.96 0.69 -17.17
C SER A 121 6.75 0.52 -15.88
N LEU A 122 6.91 -0.71 -15.42
CA LEU A 122 7.82 -1.02 -14.32
C LEU A 122 9.26 -1.09 -14.85
N GLY A 123 10.18 -0.48 -14.10
CA GLY A 123 11.61 -0.52 -14.40
C GLY A 123 12.28 -1.75 -13.79
N ASP A 124 13.60 -1.67 -13.64
CA ASP A 124 14.41 -2.66 -12.94
C ASP A 124 15.17 -1.96 -11.80
N SER A 125 14.65 -2.06 -10.59
CA SER A 125 15.24 -1.42 -9.42
C SER A 125 16.62 -1.99 -9.04
N ASN A 126 17.01 -3.17 -9.56
CA ASN A 126 18.35 -3.73 -9.32
C ASN A 126 19.44 -2.98 -10.09
N ARG A 127 19.07 -2.26 -11.15
CA ARG A 127 20.00 -1.45 -11.96
C ARG A 127 20.16 -0.02 -11.47
N VAL A 128 19.31 0.40 -10.52
CA VAL A 128 19.35 1.75 -9.95
C VAL A 128 20.57 1.93 -9.06
N GLN A 129 21.26 3.05 -9.22
CA GLN A 129 22.47 3.41 -8.50
C GLN A 129 22.24 4.64 -7.60
N ILE A 130 23.05 4.76 -6.56
CA ILE A 130 23.09 5.99 -5.75
C ILE A 130 23.56 7.13 -6.64
N GLY A 131 22.85 8.27 -6.61
CA GLY A 131 23.08 9.42 -7.46
C GLY A 131 22.17 9.47 -8.70
N ASP A 132 21.44 8.39 -9.04
CA ASP A 132 20.53 8.38 -10.18
C ASP A 132 19.40 9.42 -9.97
N PRO A 133 19.16 10.29 -10.96
CA PRO A 133 18.07 11.24 -10.92
C PRO A 133 16.71 10.55 -11.01
N ILE A 134 15.79 10.99 -10.18
CA ILE A 134 14.42 10.48 -10.11
C ILE A 134 13.40 11.61 -10.09
N PHE A 135 12.15 11.27 -10.39
CA PHE A 135 11.02 12.14 -10.09
C PHE A 135 9.86 11.36 -9.47
N VAL A 136 9.09 12.05 -8.68
CA VAL A 136 7.92 11.54 -7.96
C VAL A 136 6.70 12.30 -8.45
N ILE A 137 5.60 11.61 -8.70
CA ILE A 137 4.30 12.23 -8.94
C ILE A 137 3.33 11.71 -7.88
N GLY A 138 2.66 12.62 -7.18
CA GLY A 138 1.74 12.27 -6.12
C GLY A 138 0.75 13.37 -5.82
N ALA A 139 0.04 13.24 -4.70
CA ALA A 139 -1.00 14.17 -4.28
C ALA A 139 -0.72 14.74 -2.87
N PRO A 140 0.41 15.47 -2.67
CA PRO A 140 0.73 16.02 -1.36
C PRO A 140 -0.41 16.90 -0.86
N TYR A 141 -0.87 16.62 0.38
CA TYR A 141 -2.01 17.32 0.99
C TYR A 141 -3.30 17.35 0.14
N GLY A 142 -3.45 16.37 -0.79
CA GLY A 142 -4.59 16.33 -1.71
C GLY A 142 -4.44 17.21 -2.96
N LEU A 143 -3.30 17.87 -3.15
CA LEU A 143 -2.97 18.62 -4.36
C LEU A 143 -2.56 17.62 -5.44
N THR A 144 -3.47 17.36 -6.35
CA THR A 144 -3.37 16.28 -7.33
C THR A 144 -2.19 16.47 -8.28
N HIS A 145 -1.47 15.37 -8.58
CA HIS A 145 -0.43 15.27 -9.60
C HIS A 145 0.72 16.28 -9.45
N SER A 146 1.15 16.52 -8.21
CA SER A 146 2.34 17.33 -7.94
C SER A 146 3.61 16.56 -8.33
N LEU A 147 4.54 17.25 -8.97
CA LEU A 147 5.86 16.75 -9.35
C LEU A 147 6.90 17.17 -8.32
N SER A 148 7.70 16.21 -7.85
CA SER A 148 8.94 16.51 -7.14
C SER A 148 10.11 15.74 -7.76
N THR A 149 11.33 16.29 -7.68
CA THR A 149 12.55 15.71 -8.27
C THR A 149 13.62 15.58 -7.20
N GLY A 150 14.53 14.65 -7.38
CA GLY A 150 15.66 14.41 -6.51
C GLY A 150 16.54 13.29 -7.06
N ILE A 151 17.33 12.69 -6.18
CA ILE A 151 18.21 11.56 -6.51
C ILE A 151 17.96 10.39 -5.56
N ILE A 152 18.44 9.23 -5.92
CA ILE A 152 18.60 8.11 -4.99
C ILE A 152 19.81 8.38 -4.10
N SER A 153 19.57 8.60 -2.82
CA SER A 153 20.60 8.94 -1.83
C SER A 153 21.25 7.70 -1.18
N ALA A 154 20.46 6.61 -1.04
CA ALA A 154 20.95 5.34 -0.48
C ALA A 154 20.04 4.18 -0.88
N ARG A 155 20.52 2.94 -0.63
CA ARG A 155 19.76 1.70 -0.76
C ARG A 155 19.90 0.86 0.51
N TRP A 156 18.79 0.43 1.06
CA TRP A 156 18.70 -0.26 2.33
C TRP A 156 18.07 -1.64 2.16
N LYS A 157 18.75 -2.66 2.66
CA LYS A 157 18.23 -4.02 2.66
C LYS A 157 17.02 -4.15 3.61
N PRO A 158 16.17 -5.19 3.43
CA PRO A 158 15.10 -5.49 4.37
C PRO A 158 15.61 -5.53 5.83
N ASP A 159 14.76 -5.11 6.77
CA ASP A 159 15.02 -5.09 8.22
C ASP A 159 16.23 -4.25 8.67
N THR A 160 16.65 -3.25 7.88
CA THR A 160 17.79 -2.38 8.24
C THR A 160 17.41 -0.94 8.59
N VAL A 161 16.32 -0.40 8.02
CA VAL A 161 15.86 0.98 8.28
C VAL A 161 14.84 1.01 9.41
N THR A 162 13.87 0.14 9.36
CA THR A 162 12.79 0.07 10.35
C THR A 162 12.36 -1.39 10.55
N ARG A 163 11.99 -1.72 11.77
CA ARG A 163 11.37 -3.02 12.09
C ARG A 163 9.90 -3.10 11.74
N GLU A 164 9.29 -1.99 11.37
CA GLU A 164 7.89 -1.92 10.98
C GLU A 164 7.65 -2.59 9.63
N PHE A 165 8.63 -2.49 8.71
CA PHE A 165 8.53 -3.04 7.35
C PHE A 165 9.66 -4.03 7.04
N PRO A 166 9.73 -5.17 7.74
CA PRO A 166 10.86 -6.10 7.68
C PRO A 166 11.03 -6.78 6.32
N LEU A 167 10.04 -6.74 5.44
CA LEU A 167 10.11 -7.32 4.10
C LEU A 167 10.44 -6.30 3.00
N ALA A 168 10.50 -5.02 3.32
CA ALA A 168 10.76 -3.96 2.36
C ALA A 168 12.28 -3.74 2.15
N GLU A 169 12.69 -3.73 0.91
CA GLU A 169 13.94 -3.10 0.49
C GLU A 169 13.63 -1.65 0.11
N PHE A 170 14.43 -0.69 0.63
CA PHE A 170 14.18 0.71 0.43
C PHE A 170 15.26 1.40 -0.38
N PHE A 171 14.84 2.29 -1.28
CA PHE A 171 15.64 3.44 -1.66
C PHE A 171 15.37 4.61 -0.72
N GLN A 172 16.41 5.35 -0.39
CA GLN A 172 16.30 6.66 0.23
C GLN A 172 16.45 7.73 -0.86
N THR A 173 15.69 8.82 -0.73
CA THR A 173 15.73 9.94 -1.67
C THR A 173 15.64 11.28 -0.95
N ASP A 174 16.23 12.30 -1.55
CA ASP A 174 16.10 13.71 -1.15
C ASP A 174 14.95 14.43 -1.88
N ALA A 175 14.27 13.75 -2.81
CA ALA A 175 13.04 14.28 -3.40
C ALA A 175 12.04 14.64 -2.30
N THR A 176 11.35 15.76 -2.47
CA THR A 176 10.36 16.22 -1.48
C THR A 176 9.21 15.22 -1.37
N ILE A 177 9.14 14.53 -0.23
CA ILE A 177 8.06 13.62 0.15
C ILE A 177 7.27 14.25 1.31
N ASN A 178 5.95 14.33 1.15
CA ASN A 178 5.02 14.81 2.17
C ASN A 178 3.79 13.90 2.23
N THR A 179 2.96 14.07 3.27
CA THR A 179 1.67 13.39 3.41
C THR A 179 0.85 13.52 2.13
N GLY A 180 0.36 12.40 1.59
CA GLY A 180 -0.34 12.32 0.31
C GLY A 180 0.50 11.83 -0.86
N ASN A 181 1.86 11.87 -0.78
CA ASN A 181 2.73 11.20 -1.73
C ASN A 181 2.83 9.69 -1.49
N SER A 182 2.47 9.22 -0.30
CA SER A 182 2.45 7.80 0.08
C SER A 182 1.70 6.96 -0.94
N GLY A 183 2.31 5.87 -1.39
CA GLY A 183 1.79 5.00 -2.44
C GLY A 183 2.04 5.49 -3.87
N GLY A 184 2.50 6.72 -4.05
CA GLY A 184 2.83 7.29 -5.37
C GLY A 184 4.09 6.68 -5.97
N PRO A 185 4.17 6.64 -7.31
CA PRO A 185 5.33 6.10 -8.00
C PRO A 185 6.54 7.03 -7.96
N VAL A 186 7.71 6.40 -7.87
CA VAL A 186 9.00 7.02 -8.15
C VAL A 186 9.48 6.53 -9.51
N PHE A 187 9.81 7.46 -10.39
CA PHE A 187 10.20 7.18 -11.75
C PHE A 187 11.69 7.47 -12.00
N ASN A 188 12.30 6.67 -12.85
CA ASN A 188 13.61 6.98 -13.44
C ASN A 188 13.47 7.94 -14.64
N GLN A 189 14.59 8.37 -15.22
CA GLN A 189 14.62 9.25 -16.41
C GLN A 189 14.06 8.62 -17.69
N ALA A 190 13.80 7.31 -17.72
CA ALA A 190 13.09 6.66 -18.82
C ALA A 190 11.56 6.67 -18.62
N GLY A 191 11.05 7.26 -17.52
CA GLY A 191 9.64 7.25 -17.15
C GLY A 191 9.13 5.89 -16.68
N GLN A 192 10.02 5.04 -16.15
CA GLN A 192 9.68 3.74 -15.62
C GLN A 192 9.61 3.81 -14.08
N VAL A 193 8.64 3.14 -13.48
CA VAL A 193 8.48 3.05 -12.03
C VAL A 193 9.59 2.17 -11.44
N ILE A 194 10.41 2.74 -10.57
CA ILE A 194 11.50 2.04 -9.86
C ILE A 194 11.17 1.79 -8.39
N GLY A 195 10.07 2.34 -7.89
CA GLY A 195 9.60 2.12 -6.54
C GLY A 195 8.34 2.89 -6.20
N ILE A 196 7.85 2.66 -4.98
CA ILE A 196 6.63 3.23 -4.43
C ILE A 196 6.96 3.99 -3.15
N VAL A 197 6.52 5.24 -3.04
CA VAL A 197 6.72 6.06 -1.84
C VAL A 197 6.03 5.40 -0.64
N SER A 198 6.78 5.18 0.43
CA SER A 198 6.27 4.66 1.69
C SER A 198 6.16 5.78 2.73
N HIS A 199 7.27 6.16 3.33
CA HIS A 199 7.28 7.11 4.44
C HIS A 199 8.45 8.08 4.34
N MET A 200 8.49 9.03 5.26
CA MET A 200 9.63 9.91 5.47
C MET A 200 10.03 9.88 6.95
N ILE A 201 11.30 10.11 7.22
CA ILE A 201 11.77 10.40 8.57
C ILE A 201 11.87 11.91 8.69
N THR A 202 11.21 12.47 9.71
CA THR A 202 11.12 13.91 9.92
C THR A 202 11.00 14.25 11.40
N LYS A 203 11.50 15.41 11.78
CA LYS A 203 11.31 16.00 13.12
C LYS A 203 10.26 17.12 13.11
N SER A 204 10.09 17.77 11.96
CA SER A 204 9.18 18.91 11.78
C SER A 204 7.79 18.53 11.29
N GLY A 205 7.59 17.27 10.84
CA GLY A 205 6.36 16.79 10.18
C GLY A 205 6.32 17.03 8.67
N GLY A 206 7.30 17.74 8.11
CA GLY A 206 7.47 17.95 6.67
C GLY A 206 8.71 17.28 6.12
N SER A 207 8.96 17.40 4.81
CA SER A 207 10.12 16.80 4.15
C SER A 207 11.44 17.43 4.64
N GLU A 208 12.36 16.59 5.07
CA GLU A 208 13.73 16.96 5.46
C GLU A 208 14.79 16.26 4.59
N GLY A 209 14.39 15.77 3.39
CA GLY A 209 15.29 15.08 2.47
C GLY A 209 15.57 13.61 2.86
N LEU A 210 14.73 13.03 3.71
CA LEU A 210 14.82 11.64 4.15
C LEU A 210 13.54 10.89 3.79
N GLY A 211 13.26 10.77 2.49
CA GLY A 211 12.17 9.98 1.94
C GLY A 211 12.56 8.53 1.71
N PHE A 212 11.64 7.60 1.96
CA PHE A 212 11.83 6.16 1.77
C PHE A 212 10.84 5.60 0.76
N VAL A 213 11.38 4.80 -0.15
CA VAL A 213 10.71 4.28 -1.34
C VAL A 213 10.90 2.77 -1.37
N VAL A 214 9.81 2.01 -1.33
CA VAL A 214 9.88 0.56 -1.51
C VAL A 214 10.29 0.25 -2.94
N THR A 215 11.33 -0.58 -3.13
CA THR A 215 11.87 -0.89 -4.47
C THR A 215 10.87 -1.64 -5.35
N GLU A 216 10.94 -1.43 -6.67
CA GLU A 216 10.09 -2.13 -7.65
C GLU A 216 10.27 -3.66 -7.56
N ALA A 217 11.49 -4.15 -7.29
CA ALA A 217 11.74 -5.57 -7.10
C ALA A 217 10.95 -6.15 -5.89
N THR A 218 10.79 -5.37 -4.81
CA THR A 218 9.94 -5.76 -3.67
C THR A 218 8.46 -5.78 -4.07
N VAL A 219 7.99 -4.77 -4.82
CA VAL A 219 6.62 -4.71 -5.35
C VAL A 219 6.33 -5.96 -6.19
N ARG A 220 7.20 -6.28 -7.15
CA ARG A 220 7.07 -7.45 -8.03
C ARG A 220 7.01 -8.74 -7.22
N ARG A 221 7.99 -8.95 -6.35
CA ARG A 221 8.12 -10.16 -5.51
C ARG A 221 6.90 -10.39 -4.61
N LEU A 222 6.36 -9.33 -4.01
CA LEU A 222 5.31 -9.45 -2.98
C LEU A 222 3.90 -9.32 -3.52
N LEU A 223 3.67 -8.53 -4.59
CA LEU A 223 2.34 -8.27 -5.13
C LEU A 223 2.06 -8.93 -6.48
N MET A 224 3.10 -9.32 -7.25
CA MET A 224 2.90 -9.84 -8.61
C MET A 224 3.28 -11.32 -8.77
N GLU A 225 4.29 -11.81 -8.04
CA GLU A 225 4.80 -13.17 -8.16
C GLU A 225 4.19 -14.15 -7.16
N ARG A 226 3.37 -13.67 -6.23
CA ARG A 226 2.74 -14.50 -5.20
C ARG A 226 1.22 -14.44 -5.30
N ARG A 227 0.57 -15.52 -4.86
CA ARG A 227 -0.87 -15.47 -4.61
C ARG A 227 -1.13 -14.48 -3.49
N LEU A 228 -1.92 -13.47 -3.80
CA LEU A 228 -2.36 -12.49 -2.82
C LEU A 228 -3.54 -13.05 -2.03
N PHE A 229 -3.66 -12.58 -0.80
CA PHE A 229 -4.80 -12.88 0.06
C PHE A 229 -5.12 -11.63 0.88
N TYR A 230 -6.38 -11.28 0.89
CA TYR A 230 -6.89 -10.19 1.71
C TYR A 230 -8.22 -10.59 2.34
N LEU A 231 -8.19 -10.85 3.65
CA LEU A 231 -9.40 -11.15 4.42
C LEU A 231 -10.26 -9.90 4.60
N GLY A 232 -9.64 -8.72 4.68
CA GLY A 232 -10.32 -7.44 4.93
C GLY A 232 -10.82 -7.29 6.35
N VAL A 233 -10.06 -7.81 7.31
CA VAL A 233 -10.40 -7.77 8.74
C VAL A 233 -9.22 -7.21 9.51
N GLU A 234 -9.47 -6.21 10.32
CA GLU A 234 -8.55 -5.69 11.32
C GLU A 234 -8.98 -6.16 12.70
N GLY A 235 -8.02 -6.46 13.57
CA GLY A 235 -8.34 -6.92 14.92
C GLY A 235 -7.12 -7.14 15.79
N THR A 236 -7.32 -7.80 16.91
CA THR A 236 -6.29 -8.02 17.91
C THR A 236 -6.30 -9.48 18.38
N MET A 237 -5.12 -10.09 18.46
CA MET A 237 -4.97 -11.39 19.13
C MET A 237 -5.22 -11.24 20.62
N LEU A 238 -6.12 -12.06 21.14
CA LEU A 238 -6.42 -12.09 22.56
C LEU A 238 -5.38 -12.93 23.31
N THR A 239 -4.88 -12.39 24.42
CA THR A 239 -4.13 -13.19 25.39
C THR A 239 -5.07 -14.11 26.15
N GLU A 240 -4.53 -15.17 26.76
CA GLU A 240 -5.33 -16.10 27.56
C GLU A 240 -6.09 -15.41 28.71
N SER A 241 -5.48 -14.40 29.35
CA SER A 241 -6.14 -13.61 30.40
C SER A 241 -7.37 -12.86 29.88
N VAL A 242 -7.23 -12.19 28.74
CA VAL A 242 -8.33 -11.44 28.11
C VAL A 242 -9.40 -12.37 27.56
N ALA A 243 -9.00 -13.50 26.96
CA ALA A 243 -9.95 -14.51 26.46
C ALA A 243 -10.84 -15.04 27.59
N ARG A 244 -10.27 -15.32 28.77
CA ARG A 244 -11.04 -15.71 29.96
C ARG A 244 -12.00 -14.63 30.41
N LEU A 245 -11.57 -13.37 30.49
CA LEU A 245 -12.44 -12.25 30.86
C LEU A 245 -13.61 -12.05 29.91
N LEU A 246 -13.43 -12.36 28.63
CA LEU A 246 -14.46 -12.27 27.60
C LEU A 246 -15.27 -13.57 27.43
N ASN A 247 -15.09 -14.57 28.30
CA ASN A 247 -15.74 -15.88 28.23
C ASN A 247 -15.53 -16.61 26.89
N VAL A 248 -14.33 -16.46 26.28
CA VAL A 248 -13.95 -17.19 25.06
C VAL A 248 -13.78 -18.68 25.42
N PRO A 249 -14.36 -19.62 24.65
CA PRO A 249 -14.33 -21.05 24.97
C PRO A 249 -12.98 -21.74 24.71
N GLN A 250 -11.92 -20.97 24.49
CA GLN A 250 -10.54 -21.42 24.27
C GLN A 250 -9.53 -20.38 24.78
N ALA A 251 -8.24 -20.75 24.82
CA ALA A 251 -7.19 -19.94 25.42
C ALA A 251 -6.80 -18.66 24.63
N GLY A 252 -7.43 -18.41 23.48
CA GLY A 252 -7.15 -17.25 22.62
C GLY A 252 -8.26 -17.04 21.61
N GLY A 253 -8.00 -16.15 20.65
CA GLY A 253 -8.90 -15.83 19.56
C GLY A 253 -8.48 -14.51 18.91
N TYR A 254 -9.00 -14.21 17.74
CA TYR A 254 -8.78 -12.94 17.06
C TYR A 254 -10.02 -12.08 17.17
N LEU A 255 -9.97 -11.04 18.00
CA LEU A 255 -11.07 -10.09 18.20
C LEU A 255 -11.10 -9.12 17.00
N VAL A 256 -12.21 -9.17 16.26
CA VAL A 256 -12.44 -8.33 15.07
C VAL A 256 -12.76 -6.91 15.49
N LYS A 257 -11.94 -5.94 15.07
CA LYS A 257 -12.13 -4.52 15.29
C LYS A 257 -12.98 -3.91 14.17
N SER A 258 -12.60 -4.20 12.91
CA SER A 258 -13.30 -3.68 11.73
C SER A 258 -13.30 -4.69 10.59
N VAL A 259 -14.26 -4.53 9.67
CA VAL A 259 -14.40 -5.34 8.46
C VAL A 259 -14.53 -4.42 7.26
N VAL A 260 -13.67 -4.60 6.27
CA VAL A 260 -13.63 -3.78 5.06
C VAL A 260 -14.75 -4.19 4.11
N LYS A 261 -15.47 -3.22 3.59
CA LYS A 261 -16.56 -3.42 2.63
C LYS A 261 -16.06 -4.07 1.33
N GLY A 262 -16.81 -5.03 0.78
CA GLY A 262 -16.44 -5.79 -0.40
C GLY A 262 -15.39 -6.88 -0.17
N SER A 263 -14.84 -7.00 1.06
CA SER A 263 -13.83 -8.00 1.40
C SER A 263 -14.41 -9.42 1.55
N LEU A 264 -13.51 -10.41 1.65
CA LEU A 264 -13.89 -11.77 2.01
C LEU A 264 -14.52 -11.86 3.41
N GLY A 265 -14.02 -11.06 4.36
CA GLY A 265 -14.56 -10.99 5.72
C GLY A 265 -16.00 -10.50 5.75
N GLU A 266 -16.35 -9.48 4.96
CA GLU A 266 -17.74 -9.02 4.84
C GLU A 266 -18.63 -10.10 4.22
N ARG A 267 -18.19 -10.77 3.14
CA ARG A 267 -18.95 -11.85 2.51
C ARG A 267 -19.13 -13.07 3.41
N LEU A 268 -18.19 -13.32 4.33
CA LEU A 268 -18.37 -14.29 5.41
C LEU A 268 -19.42 -13.86 6.44
N GLY A 269 -19.76 -12.58 6.48
CA GLY A 269 -20.65 -12.00 7.47
C GLY A 269 -19.97 -11.72 8.82
N LEU A 270 -18.65 -11.52 8.82
CA LEU A 270 -17.93 -11.08 10.01
C LEU A 270 -18.40 -9.68 10.44
N GLN A 271 -18.41 -9.44 11.75
CA GLN A 271 -18.84 -8.18 12.36
C GLN A 271 -17.69 -7.55 13.14
N GLY A 272 -17.49 -6.25 12.90
CA GLY A 272 -16.54 -5.43 13.65
C GLY A 272 -17.11 -4.95 14.98
N GLY A 273 -16.21 -4.50 15.87
CA GLY A 273 -16.59 -3.91 17.16
C GLY A 273 -17.04 -2.45 17.05
N ASP A 274 -17.74 -1.99 18.07
CA ASP A 274 -18.32 -0.64 18.13
C ASP A 274 -18.05 0.10 19.45
N ARG A 275 -17.40 -0.56 20.41
CA ARG A 275 -17.17 0.00 21.76
C ARG A 275 -15.72 -0.11 22.18
N LEU A 276 -15.11 1.03 22.48
CA LEU A 276 -13.78 1.07 23.07
C LEU A 276 -13.84 0.77 24.56
N ALA A 277 -13.04 -0.15 25.03
CA ALA A 277 -12.93 -0.53 26.43
C ALA A 277 -11.48 -0.81 26.84
N SER A 278 -11.14 -0.52 28.09
CA SER A 278 -9.88 -0.96 28.66
C SER A 278 -10.07 -2.31 29.35
N VAL A 279 -9.39 -3.34 28.86
CA VAL A 279 -9.45 -4.70 29.40
C VAL A 279 -8.01 -5.14 29.69
N ASP A 280 -7.74 -5.49 30.94
CA ASP A 280 -6.39 -5.90 31.40
C ASP A 280 -5.29 -4.89 30.98
N GLY A 281 -5.60 -3.56 31.13
CA GLY A 281 -4.71 -2.45 30.79
C GLY A 281 -4.53 -2.19 29.30
N ARG A 282 -5.24 -2.91 28.41
CA ARG A 282 -5.18 -2.73 26.95
C ARG A 282 -6.46 -2.10 26.44
N GLN A 283 -6.32 -1.17 25.49
CA GLN A 283 -7.47 -0.64 24.77
C GLN A 283 -7.91 -1.65 23.71
N LEU A 284 -9.16 -2.11 23.80
CA LEU A 284 -9.77 -3.05 22.86
C LEU A 284 -11.07 -2.47 22.31
N VAL A 285 -11.35 -2.74 21.05
CA VAL A 285 -12.66 -2.46 20.45
C VAL A 285 -13.53 -3.71 20.61
N LEU A 286 -14.48 -3.66 21.50
CA LEU A 286 -15.41 -4.74 21.82
C LEU A 286 -16.69 -4.66 20.97
N GLY A 287 -17.49 -5.74 21.00
CA GLY A 287 -18.75 -5.85 20.25
C GLY A 287 -18.60 -6.62 18.94
N GLY A 288 -17.39 -6.74 18.43
CA GLY A 288 -17.09 -7.53 17.24
C GLY A 288 -17.00 -9.03 17.51
N ASP A 289 -16.94 -9.81 16.44
CA ASP A 289 -16.73 -11.25 16.49
C ASP A 289 -15.35 -11.59 17.08
N ILE A 290 -15.26 -12.73 17.73
CA ILE A 290 -13.96 -13.32 18.08
C ILE A 290 -13.80 -14.58 17.22
N ILE A 291 -12.86 -14.57 16.29
CA ILE A 291 -12.57 -15.74 15.44
C ILE A 291 -11.91 -16.80 16.30
N LEU A 292 -12.58 -17.94 16.41
CA LEU A 292 -12.14 -19.11 17.17
C LEU A 292 -11.40 -20.11 16.28
N THR A 293 -11.95 -20.41 15.10
CA THR A 293 -11.30 -21.27 14.12
C THR A 293 -11.47 -20.71 12.72
N SER A 294 -10.49 -20.97 11.85
CA SER A 294 -10.57 -20.68 10.42
C SER A 294 -10.01 -21.88 9.65
N GLN A 295 -10.76 -22.40 8.66
CA GLN A 295 -10.41 -23.60 7.88
C GLN A 295 -10.01 -24.81 8.76
N GLY A 296 -10.64 -24.96 9.92
CA GLY A 296 -10.35 -26.03 10.88
C GLY A 296 -9.15 -25.78 11.79
N VAL A 297 -8.40 -24.71 11.59
CA VAL A 297 -7.27 -24.30 12.45
C VAL A 297 -7.83 -23.50 13.63
N ALA A 298 -7.53 -23.90 14.87
CA ALA A 298 -7.84 -23.12 16.06
C ALA A 298 -6.95 -21.87 16.10
N VAL A 299 -7.55 -20.69 16.23
CA VAL A 299 -6.84 -19.40 16.24
C VAL A 299 -6.48 -19.05 17.68
N LEU A 300 -5.29 -19.46 18.13
CA LEU A 300 -4.75 -19.18 19.46
C LEU A 300 -3.59 -18.18 19.40
N THR A 301 -2.87 -18.17 18.29
CA THR A 301 -1.69 -17.34 18.04
C THR A 301 -1.78 -16.67 16.68
N ILE A 302 -0.89 -15.70 16.42
CA ILE A 302 -0.77 -15.07 15.11
C ILE A 302 -0.32 -16.09 14.03
N ASP A 303 0.51 -17.08 14.40
CA ASP A 303 0.96 -18.12 13.48
C ASP A 303 -0.19 -19.02 13.02
N ASP A 304 -1.14 -19.33 13.89
CA ASP A 304 -2.36 -20.07 13.53
C ASP A 304 -3.19 -19.29 12.52
N LEU A 305 -3.34 -17.97 12.72
CA LEU A 305 -4.04 -17.10 11.78
C LEU A 305 -3.34 -17.06 10.41
N ILE A 306 -2.02 -16.96 10.41
CA ILE A 306 -1.21 -17.01 9.19
C ILE A 306 -1.39 -18.36 8.48
N GLN A 307 -1.38 -19.47 9.22
CA GLN A 307 -1.61 -20.80 8.68
C GLN A 307 -3.02 -20.92 8.06
N ALA A 308 -4.05 -20.48 8.77
CA ALA A 308 -5.42 -20.49 8.27
C ALA A 308 -5.57 -19.66 6.99
N ASN A 309 -4.97 -18.48 6.96
CA ASN A 309 -4.96 -17.60 5.78
C ASN A 309 -4.26 -18.25 4.58
N ARG A 310 -3.19 -19.01 4.81
CA ARG A 310 -2.53 -19.80 3.74
C ARG A 310 -3.46 -20.87 3.17
N LEU A 311 -4.19 -21.59 4.02
CA LEU A 311 -5.14 -22.61 3.59
C LEU A 311 -6.25 -22.02 2.71
N ILE A 312 -6.77 -20.83 3.05
CA ILE A 312 -7.76 -20.14 2.21
C ILE A 312 -7.14 -19.72 0.88
N ARG A 313 -5.98 -19.06 0.92
CA ARG A 313 -5.29 -18.55 -0.26
C ARG A 313 -4.94 -19.64 -1.28
N ASP A 314 -4.48 -20.79 -0.78
CA ASP A 314 -3.90 -21.86 -1.61
C ASP A 314 -4.97 -22.85 -2.14
N GLN A 315 -6.23 -22.73 -1.67
CA GLN A 315 -7.32 -23.55 -2.19
C GLN A 315 -7.78 -23.10 -3.60
N PRO A 316 -8.34 -24.01 -4.41
CA PRO A 316 -8.91 -23.64 -5.70
C PRO A 316 -10.17 -22.78 -5.55
N PRO A 317 -10.46 -21.88 -6.52
CA PRO A 317 -11.73 -21.16 -6.56
C PRO A 317 -12.93 -22.12 -6.54
N GLY A 318 -14.04 -21.67 -5.97
CA GLY A 318 -15.25 -22.47 -5.78
C GLY A 318 -15.28 -23.28 -4.48
N ARG A 319 -14.17 -23.33 -3.76
CA ARG A 319 -14.13 -23.99 -2.45
C ARG A 319 -14.72 -23.11 -1.35
N GLU A 320 -15.28 -23.78 -0.34
CA GLU A 320 -15.87 -23.13 0.80
C GLU A 320 -14.79 -22.61 1.76
N VAL A 321 -14.96 -21.36 2.23
CA VAL A 321 -14.25 -20.79 3.37
C VAL A 321 -15.12 -20.90 4.60
N ARG A 322 -14.58 -21.47 5.67
CA ARG A 322 -15.31 -21.72 6.93
C ARG A 322 -14.60 -21.03 8.09
N MET A 323 -15.36 -20.30 8.87
CA MET A 323 -14.90 -19.73 10.14
C MET A 323 -15.92 -20.00 11.23
N ARG A 324 -15.42 -20.24 12.43
CA ARG A 324 -16.24 -20.30 13.65
C ARG A 324 -15.87 -19.11 14.50
N VAL A 325 -16.90 -18.38 14.94
CA VAL A 325 -16.73 -17.16 15.74
C VAL A 325 -17.54 -17.21 17.03
N LEU A 326 -17.09 -16.47 18.03
CA LEU A 326 -17.92 -16.13 19.20
C LEU A 326 -18.53 -14.75 18.91
N ARG A 327 -19.87 -14.71 18.83
CA ARG A 327 -20.67 -13.50 18.59
C ARG A 327 -21.70 -13.33 19.70
N ALA A 328 -21.63 -12.24 20.44
CA ALA A 328 -22.55 -11.96 21.56
C ALA A 328 -22.75 -13.17 22.50
N GLY A 329 -21.64 -13.83 22.84
CA GLY A 329 -21.63 -15.00 23.73
C GLY A 329 -22.11 -16.33 23.12
N LYS A 330 -22.40 -16.36 21.82
CA LYS A 330 -22.80 -17.57 21.08
C LYS A 330 -21.75 -17.95 20.03
N VAL A 331 -21.49 -19.24 19.92
CA VAL A 331 -20.64 -19.77 18.84
C VAL A 331 -21.47 -19.87 17.56
N VAL A 332 -20.96 -19.26 16.47
CA VAL A 332 -21.61 -19.19 15.16
C VAL A 332 -20.63 -19.71 14.10
N ASP A 333 -21.12 -20.56 13.21
CA ASP A 333 -20.38 -21.00 12.03
C ASP A 333 -20.73 -20.07 10.84
N LEU A 334 -19.70 -19.54 10.21
CA LEU A 334 -19.77 -18.65 9.06
C LEU A 334 -19.16 -19.34 7.86
N THR A 335 -19.81 -19.23 6.70
CA THR A 335 -19.32 -19.83 5.45
C THR A 335 -19.52 -18.90 4.27
N THR A 336 -18.59 -18.95 3.33
CA THR A 336 -18.72 -18.30 2.01
C THR A 336 -17.91 -19.05 0.97
N THR A 337 -18.04 -18.72 -0.30
CA THR A 337 -17.28 -19.33 -1.37
C THR A 337 -16.03 -18.50 -1.69
N TRP A 338 -14.87 -19.16 -1.77
CA TRP A 338 -13.65 -18.58 -2.33
C TRP A 338 -13.83 -18.35 -3.83
N SER A 339 -13.93 -17.11 -4.27
CA SER A 339 -14.27 -16.79 -5.66
C SER A 339 -13.02 -16.71 -6.55
N THR A 340 -13.22 -16.79 -7.88
CA THR A 340 -12.18 -16.48 -8.85
C THR A 340 -11.67 -15.05 -8.73
N ALA A 341 -12.53 -14.10 -8.31
CA ALA A 341 -12.14 -12.73 -8.05
C ALA A 341 -11.18 -12.61 -6.86
N ASP A 342 -11.28 -13.50 -5.87
CA ASP A 342 -10.34 -13.57 -4.75
C ASP A 342 -9.03 -14.25 -5.15
N ALA A 343 -9.10 -15.21 -6.08
CA ALA A 343 -7.95 -16.00 -6.55
C ALA A 343 -7.26 -15.42 -7.79
N ALA A 344 -7.89 -14.50 -8.51
CA ALA A 344 -7.52 -14.04 -9.87
C ALA A 344 -6.21 -13.25 -9.98
N LEU A 345 -5.34 -13.32 -8.99
CA LEU A 345 -4.16 -12.48 -8.87
C LEU A 345 -2.84 -13.17 -9.15
N THR A 346 -2.86 -14.39 -9.68
CA THR A 346 -1.62 -15.16 -9.84
C THR A 346 -1.40 -15.78 -11.19
N GLN A 347 -2.16 -15.41 -12.20
CA GLN A 347 -1.89 -15.90 -13.55
C GLN A 347 -1.90 -14.76 -14.55
N ARG A 348 -0.74 -14.12 -14.75
CA ARG A 348 -0.14 -13.77 -16.05
C ARG A 348 1.04 -12.81 -15.86
#